data_09507db9009c9fa19df6d90bd04e2e56
#
_entry.id   09507db9009c9fa19df6d90bd04e2e56
#
_cell.length_a   1.000
_cell.length_b   1.000
_cell.length_c   1.000
_cell.angle_alpha   90.00
_cell.angle_beta   90.00
_cell.angle_gamma   90.00
#
_symmetry.space_group_name_H-M   'P 1'
#
loop_
_entity.id
_entity.type
_entity.pdbx_description
1 polymer ?
#
loop_
_entity_poly.entity_id
_entity_poly.type
_entity_poly.pdbx_seq_one_letter_code
_entity_poly.pdbx_strand_id
1 'polypeptide(L)'
;LQECRSEIENRLDSLVQPHFDDPAGIFEAMRYSLLAGGKRLRAILMMAVADAIVGSHGHVVDAACALEMIHTYALIHDDLPCMDDDDFRRGKPTNHRVFGEAMAVLAGDGLLTLAFELLSRIPVEPPVTHERLLKCIAEISSGAGPEGMVGGQAMDIASSGVAGITIDRLQIIHSRKTGALFRAAVRAAAILSGASEAVLDSLSDYADALGLAFQIMDDILDVIGDEKLLGKPTGSDSEKGKATYPAIVGIEESRRLMDRAVASGHKALADAGLSHTILDEILDYVANRDH
;
A
#
# COMPACT_ATOMS: atom_id res chain seq x y z
N LEU A 1 7.65 4.18 14.72
CA LEU A 1 7.20 4.45 13.33
C LEU A 1 8.18 5.37 12.58
N GLN A 2 8.65 6.47 13.19
CA GLN A 2 9.57 7.41 12.52
C GLN A 2 10.94 6.79 12.21
N GLU A 3 11.48 5.98 13.11
CA GLU A 3 12.74 5.25 12.92
C GLU A 3 12.62 4.24 11.75
N CYS A 4 11.57 3.42 11.75
CA CYS A 4 11.29 2.48 10.65
C CYS A 4 11.15 3.20 9.30
N ARG A 5 10.47 4.35 9.28
CA ARG A 5 10.35 5.15 8.06
C ARG A 5 11.73 5.60 7.56
N SER A 6 12.58 6.13 8.45
CA SER A 6 13.93 6.58 8.09
C SER A 6 14.79 5.43 7.58
N GLU A 7 14.68 4.25 8.19
CA GLU A 7 15.38 3.04 7.75
C GLU A 7 14.96 2.64 6.31
N ILE A 8 13.65 2.59 6.05
CA ILE A 8 13.12 2.30 4.71
C ILE A 8 13.56 3.34 3.69
N GLU A 9 13.48 4.64 4.00
CA GLU A 9 13.89 5.71 3.07
C GLU A 9 15.38 5.62 2.72
N ASN A 10 16.25 5.38 3.70
CA ASN A 10 17.67 5.17 3.49
C ASN A 10 17.96 3.92 2.64
N ARG A 11 17.24 2.82 2.91
CA ARG A 11 17.41 1.58 2.16
C ARG A 11 16.94 1.75 0.71
N LEU A 12 15.78 2.35 0.48
CA LEU A 12 15.27 2.64 -0.86
C LEU A 12 16.24 3.51 -1.66
N ASP A 13 16.82 4.55 -1.05
CA ASP A 13 17.81 5.41 -1.70
C ASP A 13 19.04 4.61 -2.14
N SER A 14 19.52 3.70 -1.30
CA SER A 14 20.69 2.85 -1.62
C SER A 14 20.41 1.81 -2.72
N LEU A 15 19.16 1.33 -2.84
CA LEU A 15 18.78 0.27 -3.79
C LEU A 15 18.58 0.79 -5.22
N VAL A 16 18.18 2.05 -5.39
CA VAL A 16 17.86 2.64 -6.71
C VAL A 16 18.97 3.59 -7.12
N GLN A 17 20.21 3.08 -7.15
CA GLN A 17 21.38 3.78 -7.68
C GLN A 17 21.81 3.15 -9.02
N PRO A 18 22.14 3.96 -10.03
CA PRO A 18 22.64 3.41 -11.28
C PRO A 18 24.00 2.72 -11.06
N HIS A 19 24.15 1.50 -11.60
CA HIS A 19 25.40 0.75 -11.61
C HIS A 19 26.14 0.88 -12.95
N PHE A 20 25.63 1.70 -13.85
CA PHE A 20 26.17 1.98 -15.18
C PHE A 20 25.88 3.45 -15.53
N ASP A 21 26.48 3.92 -16.62
CA ASP A 21 26.12 5.23 -17.17
C ASP A 21 24.65 5.22 -17.63
N ASP A 22 23.83 6.11 -17.08
CA ASP A 22 22.38 6.22 -17.32
C ASP A 22 22.07 7.47 -18.15
N PRO A 23 22.43 7.52 -19.45
CA PRO A 23 22.25 8.71 -20.27
C PRO A 23 20.79 9.01 -20.57
N ALA A 24 19.89 8.04 -20.40
CA ALA A 24 18.45 8.20 -20.60
C ALA A 24 17.73 8.73 -19.35
N GLY A 25 18.36 8.66 -18.17
CA GLY A 25 17.80 9.15 -16.90
C GLY A 25 16.70 8.27 -16.32
N ILE A 26 16.70 6.97 -16.61
CA ILE A 26 15.65 6.05 -16.08
C ILE A 26 15.73 5.96 -14.55
N PHE A 27 16.92 5.87 -13.97
CA PHE A 27 17.07 5.86 -12.51
C PHE A 27 16.68 7.18 -11.88
N GLU A 28 16.92 8.32 -12.53
CA GLU A 28 16.45 9.62 -12.06
C GLU A 28 14.92 9.67 -12.00
N ALA A 29 14.23 9.20 -13.05
CA ALA A 29 12.78 9.14 -13.10
C ALA A 29 12.19 8.18 -12.04
N MET A 30 12.79 6.99 -11.83
CA MET A 30 12.41 6.06 -10.78
C MET A 30 12.57 6.67 -9.39
N ARG A 31 13.74 7.24 -9.10
CA ARG A 31 14.09 7.88 -7.81
C ARG A 31 13.18 9.07 -7.50
N TYR A 32 12.88 9.88 -8.50
CA TYR A 32 12.02 11.05 -8.36
C TYR A 32 10.70 10.72 -7.66
N SER A 33 10.01 9.68 -8.10
CA SER A 33 8.75 9.25 -7.51
C SER A 33 8.93 8.41 -6.25
N LEU A 34 9.89 7.49 -6.23
CA LEU A 34 10.14 6.61 -5.09
C LEU A 34 10.56 7.38 -3.84
N LEU A 35 11.39 8.41 -4.00
CA LEU A 35 11.91 9.23 -2.90
C LEU A 35 11.12 10.55 -2.70
N ALA A 36 9.95 10.68 -3.33
CA ALA A 36 9.08 11.84 -3.13
C ALA A 36 8.46 11.96 -1.72
N GLY A 37 8.84 11.07 -0.81
CA GLY A 37 8.28 10.99 0.54
C GLY A 37 7.01 10.13 0.58
N GLY A 38 6.25 10.28 1.65
CA GLY A 38 5.04 9.51 1.93
C GLY A 38 5.09 8.87 3.32
N LYS A 39 3.96 8.27 3.75
CA LYS A 39 3.84 7.67 5.09
C LYS A 39 4.55 6.31 5.22
N ARG A 40 4.91 5.67 4.12
CA ARG A 40 5.55 4.34 4.06
C ARG A 40 4.80 3.27 4.85
N LEU A 41 3.48 3.42 4.96
CA LEU A 41 2.67 2.62 5.88
C LEU A 41 2.76 1.11 5.61
N ARG A 42 2.83 0.70 4.33
CA ARG A 42 2.92 -0.73 3.97
C ARG A 42 4.25 -1.35 4.38
N ALA A 43 5.35 -0.63 4.17
CA ALA A 43 6.67 -1.08 4.60
C ALA A 43 6.79 -1.11 6.13
N ILE A 44 6.34 -0.06 6.80
CA ILE A 44 6.31 0.02 8.27
C ILE A 44 5.45 -1.12 8.85
N LEU A 45 4.32 -1.43 8.23
CA LEU A 45 3.45 -2.53 8.64
C LEU A 45 4.17 -3.88 8.55
N MET A 46 4.95 -4.13 7.48
CA MET A 46 5.77 -5.34 7.37
C MET A 46 6.78 -5.44 8.53
N MET A 47 7.48 -4.35 8.83
CA MET A 47 8.43 -4.31 9.95
C MET A 47 7.74 -4.55 11.28
N ALA A 48 6.59 -3.91 11.52
CA ALA A 48 5.79 -4.06 12.73
C ALA A 48 5.30 -5.50 12.95
N VAL A 49 4.88 -6.18 11.89
CA VAL A 49 4.49 -7.61 11.94
C VAL A 49 5.68 -8.49 12.30
N ALA A 50 6.85 -8.27 11.70
CA ALA A 50 8.05 -9.02 12.02
C ALA A 50 8.49 -8.80 13.47
N ASP A 51 8.50 -7.55 13.95
CA ASP A 51 8.80 -7.22 15.34
C ASP A 51 7.82 -7.90 16.32
N ALA A 52 6.54 -7.92 15.99
CA ALA A 52 5.53 -8.55 16.84
C ALA A 52 5.70 -10.08 16.93
N ILE A 53 6.21 -10.74 15.88
CA ILE A 53 6.36 -12.21 15.83
C ILE A 53 7.70 -12.67 16.40
N VAL A 54 8.83 -12.03 16.01
CA VAL A 54 10.18 -12.50 16.36
C VAL A 54 11.03 -11.46 17.08
N GLY A 55 10.50 -10.27 17.37
CA GLY A 55 11.21 -9.21 18.12
C GLY A 55 12.26 -8.47 17.28
N SER A 56 12.29 -8.65 15.96
CA SER A 56 13.22 -7.95 15.05
C SER A 56 12.69 -7.96 13.62
N HIS A 57 13.00 -6.92 12.84
CA HIS A 57 12.48 -6.75 11.47
C HIS A 57 13.54 -6.74 10.37
N GLY A 58 14.83 -6.85 10.70
CA GLY A 58 15.91 -6.72 9.69
C GLY A 58 15.76 -7.67 8.50
N HIS A 59 15.22 -8.87 8.71
CA HIS A 59 15.02 -9.87 7.67
C HIS A 59 13.88 -9.57 6.68
N VAL A 60 13.03 -8.57 6.96
CA VAL A 60 11.91 -8.17 6.08
C VAL A 60 12.14 -6.82 5.40
N VAL A 61 13.19 -6.07 5.73
CA VAL A 61 13.44 -4.71 5.21
C VAL A 61 13.49 -4.67 3.69
N ASP A 62 14.17 -5.61 3.05
CA ASP A 62 14.26 -5.67 1.58
C ASP A 62 12.91 -6.03 0.94
N ALA A 63 12.12 -6.91 1.56
CA ALA A 63 10.75 -7.20 1.11
C ALA A 63 9.83 -5.98 1.27
N ALA A 64 9.99 -5.22 2.35
CA ALA A 64 9.27 -3.99 2.59
C ALA A 64 9.62 -2.90 1.55
N CYS A 65 10.90 -2.77 1.20
CA CYS A 65 11.35 -1.91 0.12
C CYS A 65 10.79 -2.33 -1.24
N ALA A 66 10.79 -3.62 -1.56
CA ALA A 66 10.18 -4.16 -2.79
C ALA A 66 8.68 -3.81 -2.88
N LEU A 67 7.95 -3.94 -1.78
CA LEU A 67 6.54 -3.57 -1.74
C LEU A 67 6.31 -2.07 -1.94
N GLU A 68 7.18 -1.19 -1.42
CA GLU A 68 7.12 0.25 -1.69
C GLU A 68 7.46 0.59 -3.16
N MET A 69 8.39 -0.15 -3.80
CA MET A 69 8.63 -0.01 -5.24
C MET A 69 7.39 -0.40 -6.05
N ILE A 70 6.74 -1.52 -5.68
CA ILE A 70 5.47 -1.96 -6.28
C ILE A 70 4.37 -0.92 -6.08
N HIS A 71 4.22 -0.38 -4.89
CA HIS A 71 3.26 0.70 -4.65
C HIS A 71 3.58 1.96 -5.47
N THR A 72 4.86 2.30 -5.61
CA THR A 72 5.28 3.51 -6.32
C THR A 72 5.06 3.40 -7.83
N TYR A 73 5.36 2.25 -8.45
CA TYR A 73 5.06 2.07 -9.87
C TYR A 73 3.57 2.26 -10.16
N ALA A 74 2.71 1.71 -9.29
CA ALA A 74 1.27 1.86 -9.47
C ALA A 74 0.85 3.34 -9.41
N LEU A 75 1.42 4.12 -8.48
CA LEU A 75 1.15 5.56 -8.41
C LEU A 75 1.65 6.31 -9.65
N ILE A 76 2.83 5.95 -10.20
CA ILE A 76 3.35 6.57 -11.43
C ILE A 76 2.40 6.31 -12.60
N HIS A 77 1.91 5.06 -12.73
CA HIS A 77 1.01 4.69 -13.82
C HIS A 77 -0.39 5.27 -13.62
N ASP A 78 -0.90 5.30 -12.37
CA ASP A 78 -2.20 5.92 -12.07
C ASP A 78 -2.24 7.41 -12.43
N ASP A 79 -1.11 8.13 -12.28
CA ASP A 79 -1.02 9.56 -12.60
C ASP A 79 -1.02 9.86 -14.11
N LEU A 80 -0.84 8.87 -15.01
CA LEU A 80 -0.77 9.07 -16.44
C LEU A 80 -2.07 9.67 -17.03
N PRO A 81 -1.98 10.45 -18.15
CA PRO A 81 -3.15 11.03 -18.81
C PRO A 81 -4.20 10.02 -19.27
N CYS A 82 -3.81 8.77 -19.53
CA CYS A 82 -4.74 7.68 -19.88
C CYS A 82 -5.38 6.99 -18.67
N MET A 83 -5.05 7.43 -17.46
CA MET A 83 -5.53 6.90 -16.18
C MET A 83 -6.25 7.99 -15.39
N ASP A 84 -5.73 8.44 -14.26
CA ASP A 84 -6.34 9.46 -13.39
C ASP A 84 -6.04 10.90 -13.85
N ASP A 85 -5.04 11.11 -14.75
CA ASP A 85 -4.59 12.40 -15.31
C ASP A 85 -4.26 13.43 -14.22
N ASP A 86 -3.46 13.02 -13.23
CA ASP A 86 -3.09 13.87 -12.11
C ASP A 86 -1.77 14.61 -12.38
N ASP A 87 -1.81 15.95 -12.28
CA ASP A 87 -0.63 16.81 -12.47
C ASP A 87 0.30 16.86 -11.26
N PHE A 88 -0.22 16.61 -10.04
CA PHE A 88 0.52 16.74 -8.78
C PHE A 88 0.27 15.53 -7.88
N ARG A 89 1.35 15.07 -7.21
CA ARG A 89 1.32 14.04 -6.18
C ARG A 89 2.27 14.39 -5.04
N ARG A 90 1.79 14.34 -3.80
CA ARG A 90 2.59 14.70 -2.61
C ARG A 90 3.23 16.08 -2.71
N GLY A 91 2.52 17.05 -3.31
CA GLY A 91 2.98 18.44 -3.49
C GLY A 91 4.05 18.64 -4.57
N LYS A 92 4.37 17.61 -5.36
CA LYS A 92 5.31 17.68 -6.49
C LYS A 92 4.59 17.37 -7.81
N PRO A 93 5.05 17.90 -8.96
CA PRO A 93 4.57 17.46 -10.26
C PRO A 93 4.72 15.94 -10.41
N THR A 94 3.77 15.30 -11.10
CA THR A 94 3.80 13.86 -11.35
C THR A 94 4.92 13.47 -12.32
N ASN A 95 5.30 12.20 -12.35
CA ASN A 95 6.44 11.70 -13.12
C ASN A 95 6.32 12.05 -14.61
N HIS A 96 5.13 11.83 -15.20
CA HIS A 96 4.90 12.13 -16.61
C HIS A 96 4.97 13.63 -16.94
N ARG A 97 4.69 14.53 -15.97
CA ARG A 97 4.82 15.96 -16.15
C ARG A 97 6.29 16.42 -16.16
N VAL A 98 7.18 15.69 -15.48
CA VAL A 98 8.61 16.02 -15.40
C VAL A 98 9.42 15.35 -16.50
N PHE A 99 9.17 14.05 -16.76
CA PHE A 99 10.01 13.23 -17.64
C PHE A 99 9.30 12.81 -18.94
N GLY A 100 8.01 13.13 -19.10
CA GLY A 100 7.17 12.71 -20.22
C GLY A 100 6.55 11.32 -20.00
N GLU A 101 5.46 11.05 -20.73
CA GLU A 101 4.64 9.85 -20.56
C GLU A 101 5.43 8.55 -20.78
N ALA A 102 6.23 8.48 -21.85
CA ALA A 102 7.00 7.28 -22.17
C ALA A 102 8.00 6.93 -21.06
N MET A 103 8.69 7.94 -20.50
CA MET A 103 9.62 7.71 -19.40
C MET A 103 8.89 7.32 -18.12
N ALA A 104 7.71 7.90 -17.85
CA ALA A 104 6.90 7.51 -16.71
C ALA A 104 6.44 6.05 -16.78
N VAL A 105 6.01 5.56 -17.96
CA VAL A 105 5.70 4.13 -18.17
C VAL A 105 6.93 3.28 -17.86
N LEU A 106 8.09 3.61 -18.44
CA LEU A 106 9.33 2.84 -18.23
C LEU A 106 9.84 2.91 -16.79
N ALA A 107 9.66 4.04 -16.09
CA ALA A 107 10.02 4.17 -14.68
C ALA A 107 9.15 3.26 -13.80
N GLY A 108 7.86 3.14 -14.09
CA GLY A 108 6.97 2.20 -13.42
C GLY A 108 7.37 0.75 -13.68
N ASP A 109 7.61 0.37 -14.94
CA ASP A 109 8.05 -0.97 -15.33
C ASP A 109 9.40 -1.33 -14.66
N GLY A 110 10.32 -0.35 -14.62
CA GLY A 110 11.61 -0.49 -13.98
C GLY A 110 11.49 -0.78 -12.48
N LEU A 111 10.65 -0.01 -11.76
CA LEU A 111 10.42 -0.23 -10.33
C LEU A 111 9.75 -1.58 -10.05
N LEU A 112 8.75 -1.97 -10.85
CA LEU A 112 8.07 -3.27 -10.71
C LEU A 112 9.06 -4.42 -10.89
N THR A 113 9.89 -4.36 -11.93
CA THR A 113 10.88 -5.42 -12.22
C THR A 113 11.97 -5.46 -11.15
N LEU A 114 12.50 -4.29 -10.74
CA LEU A 114 13.51 -4.18 -9.68
C LEU A 114 12.99 -4.71 -8.34
N ALA A 115 11.72 -4.54 -8.02
CA ALA A 115 11.13 -5.09 -6.81
C ALA A 115 11.24 -6.62 -6.76
N PHE A 116 10.93 -7.31 -7.85
CA PHE A 116 11.08 -8.78 -7.91
C PHE A 116 12.54 -9.24 -7.97
N GLU A 117 13.41 -8.47 -8.59
CA GLU A 117 14.86 -8.71 -8.52
C GLU A 117 15.35 -8.62 -7.08
N LEU A 118 14.94 -7.59 -6.33
CA LEU A 118 15.27 -7.43 -4.91
C LEU A 118 14.76 -8.60 -4.07
N LEU A 119 13.50 -8.98 -4.23
CA LEU A 119 12.89 -10.13 -3.53
C LEU A 119 13.67 -11.43 -3.78
N SER A 120 14.14 -11.65 -5.01
CA SER A 120 14.89 -12.85 -5.37
C SER A 120 16.28 -12.92 -4.73
N ARG A 121 16.79 -11.80 -4.22
CA ARG A 121 18.13 -11.66 -3.60
C ARG A 121 18.12 -11.59 -2.08
N ILE A 122 16.94 -11.69 -1.45
CA ILE A 122 16.82 -11.70 0.02
C ILE A 122 17.67 -12.85 0.58
N PRO A 123 18.57 -12.60 1.55
CA PRO A 123 19.38 -13.64 2.17
C PRO A 123 18.54 -14.73 2.83
N VAL A 124 18.91 -15.99 2.58
CA VAL A 124 18.26 -17.15 3.18
C VAL A 124 19.01 -17.52 4.46
N GLU A 125 18.70 -16.77 5.51
CA GLU A 125 19.24 -16.95 6.86
C GLU A 125 18.06 -16.97 7.87
N PRO A 126 18.15 -17.72 8.97
CA PRO A 126 17.06 -17.77 9.93
C PRO A 126 16.59 -16.37 10.37
N PRO A 127 15.27 -16.11 10.39
CA PRO A 127 14.16 -17.07 10.21
C PRO A 127 13.77 -17.38 8.75
N VAL A 128 14.38 -16.73 7.74
CA VAL A 128 14.06 -16.89 6.31
C VAL A 128 14.57 -18.26 5.80
N THR A 129 13.68 -18.99 5.13
CA THR A 129 14.01 -20.22 4.38
C THR A 129 13.64 -20.04 2.91
N HIS A 130 14.18 -20.87 2.01
CA HIS A 130 13.79 -20.84 0.59
C HIS A 130 12.28 -20.99 0.39
N GLU A 131 11.64 -21.88 1.16
CA GLU A 131 10.19 -22.07 1.09
C GLU A 131 9.43 -20.80 1.49
N ARG A 132 9.82 -20.17 2.61
CA ARG A 132 9.21 -18.92 3.08
C ARG A 132 9.43 -17.79 2.11
N LEU A 133 10.62 -17.68 1.51
CA LEU A 133 10.92 -16.68 0.50
C LEU A 133 10.06 -16.85 -0.74
N LEU A 134 9.90 -18.07 -1.26
CA LEU A 134 9.00 -18.34 -2.38
C LEU A 134 7.54 -18.03 -2.06
N LYS A 135 7.07 -18.36 -0.86
CA LYS A 135 5.71 -18.01 -0.40
C LYS A 135 5.55 -16.48 -0.28
N CYS A 136 6.55 -15.76 0.24
CA CYS A 136 6.55 -14.29 0.31
C CYS A 136 6.44 -13.68 -1.09
N ILE A 137 7.23 -14.13 -2.06
CA ILE A 137 7.16 -13.67 -3.45
C ILE A 137 5.77 -13.94 -4.04
N ALA A 138 5.20 -15.11 -3.78
CA ALA A 138 3.87 -15.46 -4.25
C ALA A 138 2.78 -14.55 -3.66
N GLU A 139 2.81 -14.26 -2.35
CA GLU A 139 1.88 -13.33 -1.69
C GLU A 139 1.97 -11.92 -2.28
N ILE A 140 3.17 -11.39 -2.44
CA ILE A 140 3.39 -10.05 -3.02
C ILE A 140 2.94 -10.02 -4.48
N SER A 141 3.24 -11.05 -5.27
CA SER A 141 2.83 -11.15 -6.67
C SER A 141 1.31 -11.19 -6.83
N SER A 142 0.64 -12.01 -6.01
CA SER A 142 -0.82 -12.11 -6.00
C SER A 142 -1.48 -10.79 -5.59
N GLY A 143 -0.95 -10.16 -4.51
CA GLY A 143 -1.47 -8.89 -4.02
C GLY A 143 -1.28 -7.73 -5.00
N ALA A 144 -0.20 -7.72 -5.78
CA ALA A 144 0.06 -6.71 -6.81
C ALA A 144 -0.66 -6.99 -8.13
N GLY A 145 -0.92 -8.25 -8.44
CA GLY A 145 -1.32 -8.77 -9.74
C GLY A 145 -2.80 -8.58 -10.12
N PRO A 146 -3.25 -9.33 -11.15
CA PRO A 146 -4.60 -9.19 -11.69
C PRO A 146 -5.72 -9.61 -10.72
N GLU A 147 -5.43 -10.44 -9.72
CA GLU A 147 -6.39 -10.78 -8.66
C GLU A 147 -6.38 -9.77 -7.50
N GLY A 148 -5.33 -8.95 -7.40
CA GLY A 148 -5.12 -7.91 -6.39
C GLY A 148 -5.23 -6.49 -6.96
N MET A 149 -4.18 -5.68 -6.71
CA MET A 149 -4.15 -4.24 -6.99
C MET A 149 -4.43 -3.88 -8.45
N VAL A 150 -3.78 -4.55 -9.42
CA VAL A 150 -3.98 -4.27 -10.85
C VAL A 150 -5.42 -4.59 -11.26
N GLY A 151 -5.96 -5.74 -10.81
CA GLY A 151 -7.36 -6.08 -11.07
C GLY A 151 -8.34 -5.12 -10.40
N GLY A 152 -8.04 -4.66 -9.19
CA GLY A 152 -8.81 -3.64 -8.49
C GLY A 152 -8.82 -2.31 -9.23
N GLN A 153 -7.67 -1.88 -9.77
CA GLN A 153 -7.57 -0.66 -10.59
C GLN A 153 -8.38 -0.79 -11.90
N ALA A 154 -8.31 -1.94 -12.57
CA ALA A 154 -9.13 -2.19 -13.76
C ALA A 154 -10.63 -2.13 -13.46
N MET A 155 -11.05 -2.66 -12.30
CA MET A 155 -12.45 -2.58 -11.86
C MET A 155 -12.86 -1.15 -11.50
N ASP A 156 -11.98 -0.37 -10.90
CA ASP A 156 -12.20 1.04 -10.55
C ASP A 156 -12.43 1.89 -11.81
N ILE A 157 -11.54 1.77 -12.79
CA ILE A 157 -11.69 2.43 -14.10
C ILE A 157 -13.00 2.03 -14.79
N ALA A 158 -13.32 0.74 -14.81
CA ALA A 158 -14.56 0.24 -15.43
C ALA A 158 -15.82 0.69 -14.69
N SER A 159 -15.70 1.15 -13.45
CA SER A 159 -16.81 1.61 -12.61
C SER A 159 -16.92 3.14 -12.55
N SER A 160 -15.93 3.88 -13.06
CA SER A 160 -15.94 5.35 -13.08
C SER A 160 -17.08 5.87 -13.97
N GLY A 161 -17.89 6.79 -13.44
CA GLY A 161 -19.06 7.34 -14.13
C GLY A 161 -20.27 6.40 -14.24
N VAL A 162 -20.20 5.19 -13.68
CA VAL A 162 -21.33 4.26 -13.65
C VAL A 162 -22.24 4.59 -12.47
N ALA A 163 -23.51 4.91 -12.78
CA ALA A 163 -24.51 5.17 -11.74
C ALA A 163 -24.94 3.88 -11.03
N GLY A 164 -25.27 3.99 -9.73
CA GLY A 164 -25.86 2.90 -8.96
C GLY A 164 -24.87 1.81 -8.50
N ILE A 165 -23.60 2.15 -8.36
CA ILE A 165 -22.61 1.26 -7.72
C ILE A 165 -23.11 0.90 -6.31
N THR A 166 -23.23 -0.39 -6.02
CA THR A 166 -23.61 -0.89 -4.70
C THR A 166 -22.42 -0.88 -3.73
N ILE A 167 -22.70 -0.88 -2.43
CA ILE A 167 -21.67 -0.95 -1.40
C ILE A 167 -20.81 -2.22 -1.53
N ASP A 168 -21.42 -3.36 -1.84
CA ASP A 168 -20.69 -4.63 -2.04
C ASP A 168 -19.72 -4.52 -3.21
N ARG A 169 -20.12 -3.89 -4.30
CA ARG A 169 -19.24 -3.66 -5.46
C ARG A 169 -18.09 -2.73 -5.09
N LEU A 170 -18.37 -1.65 -4.36
CA LEU A 170 -17.35 -0.73 -3.87
C LEU A 170 -16.34 -1.46 -2.97
N GLN A 171 -16.82 -2.28 -2.03
CA GLN A 171 -15.97 -3.07 -1.14
C GLN A 171 -15.05 -4.01 -1.92
N ILE A 172 -15.54 -4.68 -2.97
CA ILE A 172 -14.70 -5.54 -3.82
C ILE A 172 -13.61 -4.72 -4.54
N ILE A 173 -13.93 -3.54 -5.07
CA ILE A 173 -12.95 -2.67 -5.73
C ILE A 173 -11.87 -2.27 -4.72
N HIS A 174 -12.26 -1.76 -3.56
CA HIS A 174 -11.35 -1.27 -2.54
C HIS A 174 -10.50 -2.38 -1.91
N SER A 175 -11.09 -3.55 -1.64
CA SER A 175 -10.35 -4.70 -1.12
C SER A 175 -9.25 -5.17 -2.08
N ARG A 176 -9.48 -5.08 -3.39
CA ARG A 176 -8.48 -5.42 -4.40
C ARG A 176 -7.48 -4.29 -4.65
N LYS A 177 -7.97 -3.08 -4.99
CA LYS A 177 -7.11 -1.95 -5.36
C LYS A 177 -6.18 -1.54 -4.22
N THR A 178 -6.69 -1.49 -2.99
CA THR A 178 -5.97 -1.00 -1.81
C THR A 178 -5.68 -2.11 -0.80
N GLY A 179 -6.68 -2.90 -0.44
CA GLY A 179 -6.59 -3.92 0.61
C GLY A 179 -5.61 -5.03 0.28
N ALA A 180 -5.52 -5.47 -0.98
CA ALA A 180 -4.66 -6.56 -1.40
C ALA A 180 -3.17 -6.32 -1.09
N LEU A 181 -2.68 -5.08 -1.23
CA LEU A 181 -1.29 -4.75 -0.85
C LEU A 181 -1.08 -4.66 0.66
N PHE A 182 -2.08 -4.24 1.45
CA PHE A 182 -2.01 -4.33 2.91
C PHE A 182 -1.95 -5.80 3.36
N ARG A 183 -2.81 -6.64 2.78
CA ARG A 183 -2.81 -8.08 3.05
C ARG A 183 -1.49 -8.73 2.65
N ALA A 184 -0.95 -8.42 1.47
CA ALA A 184 0.35 -8.90 1.02
C ALA A 184 1.49 -8.46 1.96
N ALA A 185 1.48 -7.22 2.46
CA ALA A 185 2.45 -6.71 3.42
C ALA A 185 2.47 -7.56 4.70
N VAL A 186 1.30 -7.72 5.31
CA VAL A 186 1.15 -8.45 6.58
C VAL A 186 1.52 -9.93 6.42
N ARG A 187 0.96 -10.59 5.39
CA ARG A 187 1.19 -12.02 5.17
C ARG A 187 2.63 -12.34 4.78
N ALA A 188 3.23 -11.55 3.88
CA ALA A 188 4.62 -11.72 3.49
C ALA A 188 5.58 -11.59 4.69
N ALA A 189 5.38 -10.59 5.54
CA ALA A 189 6.17 -10.41 6.74
C ALA A 189 5.98 -11.57 7.74
N ALA A 190 4.74 -12.00 7.97
CA ALA A 190 4.43 -13.12 8.85
C ALA A 190 5.07 -14.43 8.35
N ILE A 191 5.01 -14.70 7.04
CA ILE A 191 5.62 -15.88 6.42
C ILE A 191 7.15 -15.85 6.57
N LEU A 192 7.81 -14.73 6.26
CA LEU A 192 9.26 -14.59 6.42
C LEU A 192 9.70 -14.75 7.87
N SER A 193 8.89 -14.27 8.82
CA SER A 193 9.11 -14.40 10.26
C SER A 193 8.75 -15.78 10.83
N GLY A 194 8.14 -16.65 10.03
CA GLY A 194 7.84 -18.04 10.42
C GLY A 194 6.61 -18.21 11.29
N ALA A 195 5.62 -17.34 11.12
CA ALA A 195 4.32 -17.50 11.76
C ALA A 195 3.68 -18.85 11.47
N SER A 196 2.91 -19.38 12.43
CA SER A 196 2.06 -20.54 12.20
C SER A 196 0.87 -20.20 11.29
N GLU A 197 0.26 -21.19 10.66
CA GLU A 197 -0.93 -20.96 9.80
C GLU A 197 -2.06 -20.27 10.58
N ALA A 198 -2.30 -20.62 11.84
CA ALA A 198 -3.33 -19.98 12.67
C ALA A 198 -3.05 -18.48 12.90
N VAL A 199 -1.79 -18.12 13.14
CA VAL A 199 -1.39 -16.70 13.28
C VAL A 199 -1.50 -15.99 11.92
N LEU A 200 -1.13 -16.68 10.83
CA LEU A 200 -1.22 -16.13 9.48
C LEU A 200 -2.67 -15.85 9.06
N ASP A 201 -3.61 -16.74 9.44
CA ASP A 201 -5.05 -16.53 9.19
C ASP A 201 -5.57 -15.30 9.96
N SER A 202 -5.29 -15.24 11.28
CA SER A 202 -5.69 -14.10 12.09
C SER A 202 -5.07 -12.78 11.61
N LEU A 203 -3.80 -12.77 11.22
CA LEU A 203 -3.16 -11.60 10.64
C LEU A 203 -3.72 -11.22 9.27
N SER A 204 -4.28 -12.19 8.53
CA SER A 204 -4.99 -11.91 7.28
C SER A 204 -6.29 -11.14 7.55
N ASP A 205 -7.06 -11.54 8.57
CA ASP A 205 -8.27 -10.83 9.00
C ASP A 205 -7.95 -9.43 9.51
N TYR A 206 -6.83 -9.26 10.23
CA TYR A 206 -6.33 -7.95 10.63
C TYR A 206 -6.01 -7.06 9.42
N ALA A 207 -5.33 -7.59 8.42
CA ALA A 207 -4.96 -6.84 7.24
C ALA A 207 -6.18 -6.40 6.42
N ASP A 208 -7.19 -7.25 6.30
CA ASP A 208 -8.45 -6.94 5.63
C ASP A 208 -9.22 -5.85 6.39
N ALA A 209 -9.26 -5.91 7.72
CA ALA A 209 -9.85 -4.89 8.57
C ALA A 209 -9.12 -3.55 8.47
N LEU A 210 -7.79 -3.56 8.50
CA LEU A 210 -6.95 -2.37 8.34
C LEU A 210 -7.14 -1.72 6.96
N GLY A 211 -7.15 -2.51 5.88
CA GLY A 211 -7.35 -2.03 4.52
C GLY A 211 -8.73 -1.39 4.33
N LEU A 212 -9.77 -1.99 4.94
CA LEU A 212 -11.13 -1.44 4.92
C LEU A 212 -11.21 -0.12 5.71
N ALA A 213 -10.67 -0.07 6.93
CA ALA A 213 -10.65 1.15 7.75
C ALA A 213 -9.87 2.27 7.05
N PHE A 214 -8.73 1.93 6.43
CA PHE A 214 -7.91 2.87 5.65
C PHE A 214 -8.71 3.52 4.52
N GLN A 215 -9.43 2.73 3.73
CA GLN A 215 -10.17 3.23 2.58
C GLN A 215 -11.40 4.05 3.00
N ILE A 216 -12.14 3.59 4.02
CA ILE A 216 -13.30 4.36 4.52
C ILE A 216 -12.84 5.72 5.05
N MET A 217 -11.69 5.77 5.75
CA MET A 217 -11.16 7.04 6.26
C MET A 217 -10.69 7.95 5.12
N ASP A 218 -10.03 7.41 4.07
CA ASP A 218 -9.68 8.19 2.88
C ASP A 218 -10.90 8.84 2.24
N ASP A 219 -11.98 8.06 2.04
CA ASP A 219 -13.23 8.54 1.46
C ASP A 219 -13.90 9.61 2.35
N ILE A 220 -13.86 9.45 3.67
CA ILE A 220 -14.37 10.45 4.62
C ILE A 220 -13.55 11.74 4.54
N LEU A 221 -12.22 11.64 4.52
CA LEU A 221 -11.32 12.78 4.45
C LEU A 221 -11.45 13.55 3.13
N ASP A 222 -11.76 12.87 2.02
CA ASP A 222 -12.04 13.55 0.75
C ASP A 222 -13.28 14.46 0.84
N VAL A 223 -14.25 14.14 1.71
CA VAL A 223 -15.48 14.94 1.89
C VAL A 223 -15.32 16.06 2.92
N ILE A 224 -14.63 15.79 4.06
CA ILE A 224 -14.61 16.70 5.23
C ILE A 224 -13.22 17.17 5.63
N GLY A 225 -12.16 16.72 4.96
CA GLY A 225 -10.78 17.03 5.32
C GLY A 225 -10.40 18.46 5.04
N ASP A 226 -9.29 18.92 5.64
CA ASP A 226 -8.66 20.22 5.35
C ASP A 226 -7.71 20.09 4.15
N GLU A 227 -7.99 20.79 3.05
CA GLU A 227 -7.19 20.76 1.82
C GLU A 227 -5.69 21.04 2.06
N LYS A 228 -5.37 21.90 3.03
CA LYS A 228 -3.97 22.22 3.37
C LYS A 228 -3.25 21.05 4.02
N LEU A 229 -3.97 20.22 4.79
CA LEU A 229 -3.41 19.03 5.45
C LEU A 229 -3.34 17.85 4.47
N LEU A 230 -4.36 17.71 3.61
CA LEU A 230 -4.45 16.63 2.62
C LEU A 230 -3.47 16.81 1.45
N GLY A 231 -3.08 18.04 1.14
CA GLY A 231 -2.20 18.37 0.00
C GLY A 231 -2.87 18.15 -1.38
N LYS A 232 -4.20 17.98 -1.40
CA LYS A 232 -5.06 17.91 -2.60
C LYS A 232 -6.41 18.59 -2.31
N PRO A 233 -7.15 19.04 -3.34
CA PRO A 233 -8.51 19.55 -3.18
C PRO A 233 -9.43 18.48 -2.58
N THR A 234 -10.37 18.90 -1.71
CA THR A 234 -11.47 18.03 -1.24
C THR A 234 -12.52 17.88 -2.33
N GLY A 235 -13.27 16.74 -2.34
CA GLY A 235 -14.29 16.47 -3.35
C GLY A 235 -13.75 15.98 -4.69
N SER A 236 -12.46 15.69 -4.79
CA SER A 236 -11.83 15.21 -6.03
C SER A 236 -12.44 13.91 -6.55
N ASP A 237 -12.85 13.01 -5.65
CA ASP A 237 -13.50 11.75 -6.02
C ASP A 237 -14.89 11.98 -6.60
N SER A 238 -15.64 12.94 -6.05
CA SER A 238 -16.96 13.33 -6.57
C SER A 238 -16.85 13.98 -7.96
N GLU A 239 -15.86 14.85 -8.18
CA GLU A 239 -15.60 15.49 -9.47
C GLU A 239 -15.22 14.47 -10.56
N LYS A 240 -14.46 13.43 -10.18
CA LYS A 240 -14.07 12.31 -11.07
C LYS A 240 -15.18 11.26 -11.22
N GLY A 241 -16.35 11.44 -10.59
CA GLY A 241 -17.48 10.51 -10.63
C GLY A 241 -17.18 9.15 -9.97
N LYS A 242 -16.24 9.10 -9.02
CA LYS A 242 -15.91 7.88 -8.25
C LYS A 242 -16.97 7.62 -7.18
N ALA A 243 -17.33 6.35 -6.99
CA ALA A 243 -18.16 5.93 -5.89
C ALA A 243 -17.36 5.91 -4.59
N THR A 244 -17.91 6.46 -3.50
CA THR A 244 -17.28 6.48 -2.18
C THR A 244 -18.26 6.02 -1.11
N TYR A 245 -17.76 5.56 0.06
CA TYR A 245 -18.61 5.18 1.18
C TYR A 245 -19.57 6.31 1.59
N PRO A 246 -19.11 7.57 1.81
CA PRO A 246 -20.01 8.66 2.16
C PRO A 246 -21.07 8.95 1.09
N ALA A 247 -20.77 8.78 -0.20
CA ALA A 247 -21.74 8.99 -1.27
C ALA A 247 -22.84 7.92 -1.32
N ILE A 248 -22.52 6.67 -0.94
CA ILE A 248 -23.48 5.55 -1.00
C ILE A 248 -24.31 5.45 0.28
N VAL A 249 -23.67 5.53 1.46
CA VAL A 249 -24.33 5.26 2.75
C VAL A 249 -24.36 6.46 3.70
N GLY A 250 -23.75 7.58 3.33
CA GLY A 250 -23.61 8.76 4.19
C GLY A 250 -22.44 8.66 5.18
N ILE A 251 -22.01 9.82 5.71
CA ILE A 251 -20.83 9.92 6.59
C ILE A 251 -21.01 9.11 7.89
N GLU A 252 -22.18 9.21 8.53
CA GLU A 252 -22.44 8.54 9.81
C GLU A 252 -22.36 7.01 9.70
N GLU A 253 -22.93 6.43 8.64
CA GLU A 253 -22.84 4.97 8.44
C GLU A 253 -21.42 4.57 7.99
N SER A 254 -20.72 5.40 7.24
CA SER A 254 -19.30 5.19 6.91
C SER A 254 -18.46 5.11 8.19
N ARG A 255 -18.67 6.01 9.16
CA ARG A 255 -17.99 5.95 10.47
C ARG A 255 -18.30 4.65 11.22
N ARG A 256 -19.57 4.23 11.24
CA ARG A 256 -19.95 2.95 11.89
C ARG A 256 -19.31 1.74 11.20
N LEU A 257 -19.20 1.76 9.88
CA LEU A 257 -18.49 0.71 9.13
C LEU A 257 -17.00 0.67 9.51
N MET A 258 -16.36 1.83 9.62
CA MET A 258 -14.98 1.96 10.07
C MET A 258 -14.80 1.44 11.50
N ASP A 259 -15.65 1.84 12.44
CA ASP A 259 -15.59 1.37 13.84
C ASP A 259 -15.72 -0.17 13.92
N ARG A 260 -16.58 -0.77 13.10
CA ARG A 260 -16.72 -2.24 13.00
C ARG A 260 -15.45 -2.88 12.44
N ALA A 261 -14.82 -2.27 11.43
CA ALA A 261 -13.56 -2.76 10.88
C ALA A 261 -12.44 -2.71 11.94
N VAL A 262 -12.32 -1.59 12.66
CA VAL A 262 -11.34 -1.45 13.76
C VAL A 262 -11.55 -2.52 14.84
N ALA A 263 -12.79 -2.70 15.29
CA ALA A 263 -13.12 -3.72 16.29
C ALA A 263 -12.77 -5.15 15.80
N SER A 264 -13.01 -5.43 14.50
CA SER A 264 -12.62 -6.70 13.88
C SER A 264 -11.09 -6.89 13.84
N GLY A 265 -10.35 -5.82 13.52
CA GLY A 265 -8.88 -5.86 13.50
C GLY A 265 -8.28 -6.12 14.89
N HIS A 266 -8.76 -5.44 15.94
CA HIS A 266 -8.32 -5.70 17.32
C HIS A 266 -8.65 -7.14 17.76
N LYS A 267 -9.83 -7.65 17.37
CA LYS A 267 -10.18 -9.04 17.64
C LYS A 267 -9.21 -10.00 16.94
N ALA A 268 -8.88 -9.75 15.70
CA ALA A 268 -7.94 -10.58 14.94
C ALA A 268 -6.53 -10.58 15.57
N LEU A 269 -6.05 -9.44 16.07
CA LEU A 269 -4.79 -9.37 16.83
C LEU A 269 -4.87 -10.16 18.14
N ALA A 270 -6.00 -10.11 18.84
CA ALA A 270 -6.20 -10.91 20.06
C ALA A 270 -6.19 -12.42 19.75
N ASP A 271 -6.87 -12.84 18.68
CA ASP A 271 -6.91 -14.25 18.23
C ASP A 271 -5.49 -14.73 17.79
N ALA A 272 -4.64 -13.83 17.27
CA ALA A 272 -3.23 -14.10 16.96
C ALA A 272 -2.31 -14.12 18.18
N GLY A 273 -2.77 -13.68 19.37
CA GLY A 273 -1.92 -13.48 20.54
C GLY A 273 -0.98 -12.27 20.44
N LEU A 274 -1.32 -11.29 19.60
CA LEU A 274 -0.52 -10.09 19.30
C LEU A 274 -1.19 -8.79 19.75
N SER A 275 -2.09 -8.86 20.74
CA SER A 275 -2.68 -7.65 21.34
C SER A 275 -1.64 -6.80 22.05
N HIS A 276 -1.90 -5.50 22.13
CA HIS A 276 -1.05 -4.51 22.77
C HIS A 276 0.34 -4.38 22.12
N THR A 277 0.39 -4.57 20.80
CA THR A 277 1.57 -4.35 19.99
C THR A 277 1.43 -3.05 19.18
N ILE A 278 2.49 -2.67 18.48
CA ILE A 278 2.46 -1.54 17.53
C ILE A 278 1.39 -1.71 16.43
N LEU A 279 0.90 -2.94 16.19
CA LEU A 279 -0.15 -3.22 15.21
C LEU A 279 -1.51 -2.64 15.63
N ASP A 280 -1.82 -2.66 16.95
CA ASP A 280 -3.00 -1.97 17.49
C ASP A 280 -2.90 -0.45 17.27
N GLU A 281 -1.72 0.13 17.55
CA GLU A 281 -1.48 1.57 17.37
C GLU A 281 -1.58 1.99 15.89
N ILE A 282 -1.12 1.15 14.96
CA ILE A 282 -1.25 1.41 13.50
C ILE A 282 -2.73 1.40 13.09
N LEU A 283 -3.52 0.46 13.58
CA LEU A 283 -4.96 0.38 13.29
C LEU A 283 -5.70 1.61 13.81
N ASP A 284 -5.44 1.99 15.07
CA ASP A 284 -6.02 3.17 15.70
C ASP A 284 -5.59 4.46 15.00
N TYR A 285 -4.31 4.56 14.61
CA TYR A 285 -3.80 5.70 13.84
C TYR A 285 -4.53 5.85 12.50
N VAL A 286 -4.74 4.75 11.78
CA VAL A 286 -5.44 4.77 10.48
C VAL A 286 -6.88 5.25 10.64
N ALA A 287 -7.56 4.83 11.70
CA ALA A 287 -8.95 5.18 11.96
C ALA A 287 -9.15 6.61 12.50
N ASN A 288 -8.12 7.22 13.09
CA ASN A 288 -8.22 8.53 13.75
C ASN A 288 -7.37 9.62 13.08
N ARG A 289 -6.76 9.35 11.92
CA ARG A 289 -5.96 10.35 11.20
C ARG A 289 -6.84 11.48 10.64
N ASP A 290 -6.28 12.65 10.54
CA ASP A 290 -6.88 13.89 10.01
C ASP A 290 -6.31 14.31 8.64
N HIS A 291 -5.35 13.52 8.11
CA HIS A 291 -4.69 13.73 6.81
C HIS A 291 -4.06 12.46 6.25
#